data_accc9bc09688f076f3bfcf47a00275c1
#
_entry.id   accc9bc09688f076f3bfcf47a00275c1
#
_cell.length_a   1.000
_cell.length_b   1.000
_cell.length_c   1.000
_cell.angle_alpha   90.00
_cell.angle_beta   90.00
_cell.angle_gamma   90.00
#
_symmetry.space_group_name_H-M   'P 1'
#
loop_
_entity.id
_entity.type
_entity.pdbx_description
1 polymer ?
#
loop_
_entity_poly.entity_id
_entity_poly.type
_entity_poly.pdbx_seq_one_letter_code
_entity_poly.pdbx_strand_id
1 'polypeptide(L)'
;MKNQQSHFSLAAVLVAIVCGGIPSFAQHGSGQGAATDVLIQVHADQPAGTYIPIWNFFGADEPNYIYAPNGQKLLHELSTLSPVPVYFRPHNLFTTGNGDGSPKWGSTNVYNERPDGTAVYNFEITDRIFDALIAARVRPLVEIGFMPEALSTHPDPYRHTFPKGDIFTGWTYPPNDEAKWAALVKAYATHLKVRYGEQTSTWLWEVWNEPDIPYWHGTPEQYDRLYDISAAAIRSVLPAAHIGGPEATGVSDHSEPFLRQFLEHCSHGRNAATGGIGTPLDFISYHPKGHPTFVGGAPGERSSSPGWVVMSIGTQLRAVERGMQVIASYPEWRHTPIILGESDPEGCAACKGTQLGYRNGPLYGVSVAEATMRTYELARKYGLTVEGAVTWAFEFESEPAFASFRSLATDGIDKPVLNVFRLMGMLGGVSKDVSNAVWLKTASNGALPLEQVVQQSVTGADDVNAVATRNGSEVEVLLWNYHDADLDAPPAKVLLALDGLRGDAIYESDYRVDQSHSNAYAAWQKMGSPAQPSAEQTEALQRAGALKESVPSHRVTVRQGKVSFAFSIPRQGVMLVRLREP
;
A
#
# COMPACT_ATOMS: atom_id res chain seq x y z
N MET A 1 -25.47 -50.04 44.66
CA MET A 1 -26.18 -51.29 44.29
C MET A 1 -26.16 -51.46 42.77
N LYS A 2 -25.63 -52.61 42.36
CA LYS A 2 -25.67 -53.27 41.02
C LYS A 2 -24.93 -52.62 39.83
N ASN A 3 -23.78 -53.24 39.60
CA ASN A 3 -23.06 -53.49 38.35
C ASN A 3 -23.98 -53.87 37.19
N GLN A 4 -23.60 -53.39 35.99
CA GLN A 4 -23.64 -54.23 34.79
C GLN A 4 -22.42 -53.95 33.93
N GLN A 5 -21.54 -54.94 33.86
CA GLN A 5 -20.52 -55.10 32.86
C GLN A 5 -21.20 -55.66 31.60
N SER A 6 -20.83 -55.16 30.43
CA SER A 6 -21.03 -55.83 29.16
C SER A 6 -19.72 -55.94 28.40
N HIS A 7 -19.32 -57.19 28.21
CA HIS A 7 -18.18 -57.63 27.40
C HIS A 7 -18.44 -57.33 25.93
N PHE A 8 -17.43 -56.83 25.22
CA PHE A 8 -17.33 -56.98 23.78
C PHE A 8 -15.98 -57.56 23.38
N SER A 9 -16.08 -58.57 22.55
CA SER A 9 -15.02 -59.48 22.10
C SER A 9 -14.01 -58.77 21.18
N LEU A 10 -12.73 -59.11 21.37
CA LEU A 10 -11.67 -58.87 20.41
C LEU A 10 -11.89 -59.73 19.15
N ALA A 11 -11.98 -59.05 17.99
CA ALA A 11 -11.74 -59.70 16.69
C ALA A 11 -10.39 -59.19 16.20
N ALA A 12 -9.41 -60.08 16.14
CA ALA A 12 -8.09 -59.85 15.57
C ALA A 12 -8.21 -59.84 14.05
N VAL A 13 -7.90 -58.69 13.44
CA VAL A 13 -7.68 -58.62 11.99
C VAL A 13 -6.17 -58.52 11.74
N LEU A 14 -5.60 -59.56 11.15
CA LEU A 14 -4.26 -59.57 10.58
C LEU A 14 -4.23 -58.58 9.39
N VAL A 15 -3.47 -57.51 9.52
CA VAL A 15 -3.10 -56.66 8.39
C VAL A 15 -1.67 -56.99 7.99
N ALA A 16 -1.52 -57.47 6.77
CA ALA A 16 -0.23 -57.74 6.15
C ALA A 16 0.57 -56.44 5.99
N ILE A 17 1.78 -56.41 6.54
CA ILE A 17 2.74 -55.34 6.34
C ILE A 17 3.31 -55.46 4.93
N VAL A 18 2.85 -54.60 4.02
CA VAL A 18 3.52 -54.37 2.74
C VAL A 18 4.61 -53.33 3.03
N CYS A 19 5.87 -53.73 2.97
CA CYS A 19 7.02 -52.84 2.97
C CYS A 19 6.98 -51.97 1.71
N GLY A 20 6.32 -50.82 1.78
CA GLY A 20 6.42 -49.74 0.81
C GLY A 20 7.60 -48.84 1.17
N GLY A 21 8.58 -48.74 0.29
CA GLY A 21 9.79 -47.94 0.52
C GLY A 21 9.49 -46.50 0.84
N ILE A 22 10.19 -46.00 1.85
CA ILE A 22 10.24 -44.56 2.20
C ILE A 22 10.86 -43.84 1.02
N PRO A 23 10.21 -42.83 0.42
CA PRO A 23 10.90 -41.98 -0.56
C PRO A 23 11.99 -41.23 0.19
N SER A 24 13.23 -41.49 -0.17
CA SER A 24 14.42 -40.74 0.22
C SER A 24 14.19 -39.27 -0.12
N PHE A 25 14.08 -38.40 0.88
CA PHE A 25 14.16 -36.98 0.65
C PHE A 25 15.55 -36.71 0.09
N ALA A 26 15.61 -36.43 -1.20
CA ALA A 26 16.81 -35.95 -1.84
C ALA A 26 17.27 -34.69 -1.10
N GLN A 27 18.48 -34.76 -0.53
CA GLN A 27 19.21 -33.57 -0.13
C GLN A 27 19.21 -32.61 -1.34
N HIS A 28 18.60 -31.44 -1.16
CA HIS A 28 18.76 -30.35 -2.09
C HIS A 28 20.23 -29.94 -2.02
N GLY A 29 21.02 -30.56 -2.89
CA GLY A 29 22.34 -30.04 -3.22
C GLY A 29 22.17 -28.60 -3.68
N SER A 30 23.03 -27.72 -3.17
CA SER A 30 23.25 -26.37 -3.67
C SER A 30 23.68 -26.45 -5.14
N GLY A 31 22.73 -26.71 -6.02
CA GLY A 31 22.91 -26.48 -7.44
C GLY A 31 23.04 -24.97 -7.62
N GLN A 32 24.24 -24.49 -7.97
CA GLN A 32 24.39 -23.20 -8.60
C GLN A 32 23.52 -23.21 -9.85
N GLY A 33 22.30 -22.71 -9.75
CA GLY A 33 21.42 -22.51 -10.88
C GLY A 33 22.17 -21.65 -11.90
N ALA A 34 22.18 -22.04 -13.15
CA ALA A 34 22.73 -21.19 -14.22
C ALA A 34 21.97 -19.86 -14.21
N ALA A 35 22.70 -18.74 -14.26
CA ALA A 35 22.10 -17.42 -14.35
C ALA A 35 21.14 -17.41 -15.55
N THR A 36 19.88 -17.02 -15.32
CA THR A 36 18.86 -16.99 -16.36
C THR A 36 19.12 -15.80 -17.28
N ASP A 37 19.35 -16.06 -18.56
CA ASP A 37 19.45 -14.99 -19.55
C ASP A 37 18.03 -14.53 -19.92
N VAL A 38 17.69 -13.29 -19.58
CA VAL A 38 16.38 -12.69 -19.82
C VAL A 38 16.48 -11.63 -20.91
N LEU A 39 15.61 -11.74 -21.92
CA LEU A 39 15.43 -10.71 -22.94
C LEU A 39 14.20 -9.87 -22.59
N ILE A 40 14.42 -8.57 -22.40
CA ILE A 40 13.35 -7.56 -22.28
C ILE A 40 13.38 -6.71 -23.53
N GLN A 41 12.23 -6.62 -24.21
CA GLN A 41 12.08 -5.83 -25.41
C GLN A 41 11.09 -4.69 -25.20
N VAL A 42 11.48 -3.46 -25.57
CA VAL A 42 10.66 -2.25 -25.50
C VAL A 42 10.54 -1.62 -26.89
N HIS A 43 9.32 -1.41 -27.33
CA HIS A 43 9.02 -0.73 -28.60
C HIS A 43 8.69 0.74 -28.31
N ALA A 44 9.69 1.62 -28.42
CA ALA A 44 9.58 3.01 -28.02
C ALA A 44 8.63 3.86 -28.89
N ASP A 45 8.28 3.40 -30.08
CA ASP A 45 7.32 4.00 -31.00
C ASP A 45 5.92 3.37 -30.95
N GLN A 46 5.68 2.38 -30.06
CA GLN A 46 4.41 1.67 -29.94
C GLN A 46 3.73 1.96 -28.57
N PRO A 47 2.86 2.98 -28.50
CA PRO A 47 2.11 3.25 -27.29
C PRO A 47 1.12 2.12 -27.01
N ALA A 48 0.95 1.78 -25.73
CA ALA A 48 0.09 0.72 -25.21
C ALA A 48 -1.02 1.25 -24.27
N GLY A 49 -1.31 2.54 -24.34
CA GLY A 49 -2.33 3.21 -23.53
C GLY A 49 -1.77 4.39 -22.75
N THR A 50 -2.65 5.19 -22.17
CA THR A 50 -2.29 6.32 -21.32
C THR A 50 -1.69 5.82 -20.01
N TYR A 51 -0.58 6.45 -19.56
CA TYR A 51 -0.04 6.21 -18.24
C TYR A 51 -0.77 7.08 -17.21
N ILE A 52 -1.38 6.45 -16.22
CA ILE A 52 -1.98 7.11 -15.06
C ILE A 52 -1.27 6.55 -13.82
N PRO A 53 -0.56 7.38 -13.05
CA PRO A 53 0.08 6.93 -11.82
C PRO A 53 -0.97 6.49 -10.81
N ILE A 54 -0.75 5.35 -10.15
CA ILE A 54 -1.59 4.88 -9.03
C ILE A 54 -0.79 4.77 -7.72
N TRP A 55 0.53 4.88 -7.77
CA TRP A 55 1.45 4.77 -6.64
C TRP A 55 1.51 6.02 -5.75
N ASN A 56 0.92 7.13 -6.16
CA ASN A 56 1.04 8.45 -5.53
C ASN A 56 0.07 8.68 -4.36
N PHE A 57 -0.40 7.61 -3.75
CA PHE A 57 -1.27 7.61 -2.57
C PHE A 57 -0.57 6.97 -1.38
N PHE A 58 -0.55 7.69 -0.26
CA PHE A 58 0.05 7.26 1.00
C PHE A 58 -0.93 7.45 2.15
N GLY A 59 -0.72 6.77 3.26
CA GLY A 59 -1.56 6.92 4.45
C GLY A 59 -0.87 6.40 5.71
N ALA A 60 -1.46 6.68 6.86
CA ALA A 60 -0.93 6.28 8.16
C ALA A 60 -2.01 6.14 9.23
N ASP A 61 -1.82 5.15 10.11
CA ASP A 61 -2.61 4.94 11.33
C ASP A 61 -2.45 6.11 12.33
N GLU A 62 -1.30 6.77 12.29
CA GLU A 62 -0.83 7.74 13.28
C GLU A 62 -0.77 9.17 12.71
N PRO A 63 -1.95 9.83 12.53
CA PRO A 63 -2.00 11.15 11.89
C PRO A 63 -1.25 12.25 12.68
N ASN A 64 -1.03 12.04 13.99
CA ASN A 64 -0.30 12.99 14.83
C ASN A 64 1.22 13.00 14.55
N TYR A 65 1.78 11.99 13.89
CA TYR A 65 3.16 12.03 13.42
C TYR A 65 3.35 12.90 12.17
N ILE A 66 2.28 13.24 11.45
CA ILE A 66 2.33 14.08 10.24
C ILE A 66 2.96 15.45 10.53
N TYR A 67 2.70 16.05 11.70
CA TYR A 67 3.29 17.32 12.11
C TYR A 67 4.56 17.20 12.97
N ALA A 68 5.03 15.98 13.22
CA ALA A 68 6.32 15.77 13.87
C ALA A 68 7.50 16.05 12.91
N PRO A 69 8.71 16.32 13.40
CA PRO A 69 9.83 16.74 12.56
C PRO A 69 10.17 15.78 11.42
N ASN A 70 10.26 14.47 11.70
CA ASN A 70 10.54 13.46 10.68
C ASN A 70 9.35 13.25 9.76
N GLY A 71 8.12 13.31 10.27
CA GLY A 71 6.91 13.28 9.47
C GLY A 71 6.84 14.41 8.45
N GLN A 72 7.15 15.65 8.86
CA GLN A 72 7.20 16.79 7.93
C GLN A 72 8.31 16.63 6.87
N LYS A 73 9.49 16.11 7.27
CA LYS A 73 10.57 15.77 6.33
C LYS A 73 10.08 14.77 5.29
N LEU A 74 9.47 13.67 5.73
CA LEU A 74 8.97 12.62 4.84
C LEU A 74 7.85 13.13 3.92
N LEU A 75 6.91 13.95 4.41
CA LEU A 75 5.90 14.59 3.55
C LEU A 75 6.53 15.43 2.45
N HIS A 76 7.58 16.20 2.78
CA HIS A 76 8.31 16.97 1.78
C HIS A 76 8.95 16.07 0.72
N GLU A 77 9.55 14.96 1.13
CA GLU A 77 10.14 13.97 0.24
C GLU A 77 9.09 13.33 -0.68
N LEU A 78 7.92 12.95 -0.14
CA LEU A 78 6.81 12.42 -0.92
C LEU A 78 6.31 13.44 -1.97
N SER A 79 6.19 14.69 -1.60
CA SER A 79 5.73 15.75 -2.52
C SER A 79 6.70 16.05 -3.65
N THR A 80 7.96 15.61 -3.53
CA THR A 80 9.03 15.83 -4.51
C THR A 80 9.43 14.59 -5.29
N LEU A 81 8.71 13.46 -5.09
CA LEU A 81 8.97 12.22 -5.83
C LEU A 81 8.84 12.41 -7.36
N SER A 82 7.88 13.22 -7.77
CA SER A 82 7.53 13.40 -9.18
C SER A 82 6.70 14.69 -9.35
N PRO A 83 6.46 15.16 -10.58
CA PRO A 83 5.48 16.21 -10.86
C PRO A 83 4.03 15.83 -10.52
N VAL A 84 3.75 14.56 -10.30
CA VAL A 84 2.42 14.04 -9.97
C VAL A 84 2.01 14.50 -8.56
N PRO A 85 0.80 15.05 -8.38
CA PRO A 85 0.29 15.33 -7.04
C PRO A 85 0.22 14.06 -6.19
N VAL A 86 0.68 14.17 -4.94
CA VAL A 86 0.61 13.09 -3.96
C VAL A 86 -0.60 13.29 -3.07
N TYR A 87 -1.31 12.21 -2.77
CA TYR A 87 -2.41 12.17 -1.81
C TYR A 87 -1.96 11.51 -0.51
N PHE A 88 -2.53 11.97 0.61
CA PHE A 88 -2.30 11.35 1.91
C PHE A 88 -3.60 11.16 2.66
N ARG A 89 -3.81 9.95 3.15
CA ARG A 89 -4.95 9.51 3.95
C ARG A 89 -4.57 9.53 5.44
N PRO A 90 -4.87 10.61 6.18
CA PRO A 90 -4.71 10.62 7.63
C PRO A 90 -5.88 9.85 8.28
N HIS A 91 -5.56 8.91 9.16
CA HIS A 91 -6.55 8.02 9.78
C HIS A 91 -7.18 8.64 11.04
N ASN A 92 -8.43 8.23 11.35
CA ASN A 92 -9.10 8.50 12.62
C ASN A 92 -9.22 9.99 13.03
N LEU A 93 -9.60 10.85 12.09
CA LEU A 93 -9.65 12.31 12.29
C LEU A 93 -10.66 12.78 13.35
N PHE A 94 -11.59 11.93 13.80
CA PHE A 94 -12.60 12.30 14.79
C PHE A 94 -12.45 11.61 16.15
N THR A 95 -11.39 10.84 16.34
CA THR A 95 -11.11 10.14 17.60
C THR A 95 -10.83 11.14 18.73
N THR A 96 -11.49 10.99 19.86
CA THR A 96 -11.26 11.79 21.07
C THR A 96 -9.87 11.50 21.65
N GLY A 97 -9.13 12.55 22.05
CA GLY A 97 -7.82 12.44 22.65
C GLY A 97 -7.13 13.79 22.85
N ASN A 98 -5.80 13.81 22.89
CA ASN A 98 -5.00 14.99 23.24
C ASN A 98 -4.01 15.44 22.13
N GLY A 99 -3.96 14.76 21.00
CA GLY A 99 -3.06 15.09 19.90
C GLY A 99 -1.67 14.49 20.02
N ASP A 100 -1.39 13.67 21.03
CA ASP A 100 -0.12 12.95 21.14
C ASP A 100 -0.04 11.83 20.11
N GLY A 101 1.13 11.64 19.52
CA GLY A 101 1.41 10.54 18.60
C GLY A 101 1.33 9.18 19.31
N SER A 102 0.81 8.19 18.59
CA SER A 102 0.68 6.82 19.06
C SER A 102 1.10 5.85 17.96
N PRO A 103 1.71 4.70 18.29
CA PRO A 103 2.15 3.73 17.27
C PRO A 103 1.03 3.14 16.41
N LYS A 104 -0.22 3.25 16.80
CA LYS A 104 -1.34 2.68 16.03
C LYS A 104 -2.39 3.72 15.67
N TRP A 105 -2.84 4.53 16.61
CA TRP A 105 -3.98 5.43 16.39
C TRP A 105 -3.67 6.83 16.91
N GLY A 106 -4.07 7.81 16.12
CA GLY A 106 -4.01 9.19 16.53
C GLY A 106 -5.23 9.62 17.35
N SER A 107 -5.19 10.87 17.77
CA SER A 107 -6.26 11.50 18.52
C SER A 107 -6.36 12.99 18.17
N THR A 108 -7.58 13.48 18.03
CA THR A 108 -7.80 14.84 17.48
C THR A 108 -8.74 15.70 18.32
N ASN A 109 -9.70 15.04 19.03
CA ASN A 109 -10.63 15.71 19.95
C ASN A 109 -11.51 16.78 19.29
N VAL A 110 -12.04 16.51 18.09
CA VAL A 110 -12.81 17.48 17.30
C VAL A 110 -14.18 17.82 17.88
N TYR A 111 -14.73 16.99 18.79
CA TYR A 111 -16.07 17.10 19.32
C TYR A 111 -16.14 16.78 20.81
N ASN A 112 -16.81 17.65 21.54
CA ASN A 112 -17.20 17.45 22.94
C ASN A 112 -18.60 18.04 23.19
N GLU A 113 -19.19 17.74 24.35
CA GLU A 113 -20.45 18.33 24.79
C GLU A 113 -20.30 19.01 26.14
N ARG A 114 -21.00 20.15 26.29
CA ARG A 114 -21.21 20.75 27.60
C ARG A 114 -22.22 19.93 28.42
N PRO A 115 -22.31 20.15 29.75
CA PRO A 115 -23.29 19.45 30.59
C PRO A 115 -24.76 19.60 30.16
N ASP A 116 -25.07 20.65 29.39
CA ASP A 116 -26.40 20.90 28.83
C ASP A 116 -26.62 20.21 27.45
N GLY A 117 -25.66 19.42 26.98
CA GLY A 117 -25.70 18.75 25.69
C GLY A 117 -25.34 19.63 24.48
N THR A 118 -24.91 20.88 24.72
CA THR A 118 -24.47 21.76 23.64
C THR A 118 -23.14 21.28 23.06
N ALA A 119 -23.08 21.10 21.73
CA ALA A 119 -21.86 20.72 21.01
C ALA A 119 -20.74 21.75 21.13
N VAL A 120 -19.53 21.27 21.30
CA VAL A 120 -18.30 22.07 21.29
C VAL A 120 -17.35 21.49 20.25
N TYR A 121 -17.06 22.22 19.21
CA TYR A 121 -16.12 21.85 18.16
C TYR A 121 -14.74 22.44 18.45
N ASN A 122 -13.69 21.60 18.28
CA ASN A 122 -12.30 22.03 18.37
C ASN A 122 -11.50 21.36 17.26
N PHE A 123 -11.02 22.14 16.30
CA PHE A 123 -10.28 21.64 15.14
C PHE A 123 -8.77 21.93 15.21
N GLU A 124 -8.26 22.38 16.34
CA GLU A 124 -6.86 22.79 16.49
C GLU A 124 -5.86 21.67 16.14
N ILE A 125 -6.13 20.44 16.59
CA ILE A 125 -5.24 19.31 16.30
C ILE A 125 -5.34 18.90 14.83
N THR A 126 -6.54 18.82 14.27
CA THR A 126 -6.70 18.54 12.84
C THR A 126 -6.13 19.63 11.95
N ASP A 127 -6.19 20.90 12.38
CA ASP A 127 -5.52 22.01 11.68
C ASP A 127 -4.00 21.77 11.58
N ARG A 128 -3.35 21.30 12.63
CA ARG A 128 -1.92 20.97 12.59
C ARG A 128 -1.61 19.88 11.58
N ILE A 129 -2.48 18.86 11.48
CA ILE A 129 -2.35 17.76 10.50
C ILE A 129 -2.45 18.33 9.08
N PHE A 130 -3.52 19.06 8.80
CA PHE A 130 -3.77 19.58 7.45
C PHE A 130 -2.80 20.71 7.06
N ASP A 131 -2.40 21.56 8.00
CA ASP A 131 -1.38 22.59 7.76
C ASP A 131 -0.06 21.95 7.31
N ALA A 132 0.35 20.82 7.92
CA ALA A 132 1.56 20.10 7.52
C ALA A 132 1.42 19.48 6.11
N LEU A 133 0.28 18.88 5.79
CA LEU A 133 0.01 18.35 4.45
C LEU A 133 0.05 19.46 3.39
N ILE A 134 -0.63 20.56 3.63
CA ILE A 134 -0.71 21.69 2.69
C ILE A 134 0.64 22.39 2.54
N ALA A 135 1.39 22.56 3.63
CA ALA A 135 2.75 23.13 3.58
C ALA A 135 3.68 22.25 2.72
N ALA A 136 3.54 20.94 2.77
CA ALA A 136 4.25 20.00 1.93
C ALA A 136 3.67 19.88 0.51
N ARG A 137 2.56 20.52 0.17
CA ARG A 137 1.84 20.39 -1.12
C ARG A 137 1.29 18.98 -1.37
N VAL A 138 0.95 18.27 -0.32
CA VAL A 138 0.31 16.97 -0.36
C VAL A 138 -1.20 17.15 -0.25
N ARG A 139 -1.97 16.48 -1.09
CA ARG A 139 -3.43 16.56 -1.11
C ARG A 139 -4.05 15.63 -0.07
N PRO A 140 -4.96 16.09 0.78
CA PRO A 140 -5.68 15.21 1.69
C PRO A 140 -6.66 14.25 0.97
N LEU A 141 -6.68 12.99 1.44
CA LEU A 141 -7.81 12.09 1.35
C LEU A 141 -8.40 12.08 2.76
N VAL A 142 -9.52 12.77 2.94
CA VAL A 142 -10.08 13.07 4.27
C VAL A 142 -10.93 11.89 4.74
N GLU A 143 -10.40 11.08 5.63
CA GLU A 143 -11.16 10.02 6.29
C GLU A 143 -11.86 10.57 7.54
N ILE A 144 -13.19 10.65 7.53
CA ILE A 144 -13.96 11.01 8.71
C ILE A 144 -14.32 9.77 9.54
N GLY A 145 -13.81 9.72 10.74
CA GLY A 145 -13.93 8.62 11.71
C GLY A 145 -12.81 8.75 12.76
N PHE A 146 -12.76 7.97 13.83
CA PHE A 146 -13.90 7.18 14.30
C PHE A 146 -14.92 8.06 15.02
N MET A 147 -15.81 7.44 15.84
CA MET A 147 -16.81 8.22 16.57
C MET A 147 -16.14 9.02 17.68
N PRO A 148 -16.46 10.32 17.88
CA PRO A 148 -16.10 11.01 19.12
C PRO A 148 -16.75 10.36 20.33
N GLU A 149 -16.04 10.28 21.46
CA GLU A 149 -16.55 9.66 22.70
C GLU A 149 -17.95 10.15 23.07
N ALA A 150 -18.17 11.47 23.07
CA ALA A 150 -19.46 12.07 23.45
C ALA A 150 -20.62 11.73 22.49
N LEU A 151 -20.34 11.30 21.25
CA LEU A 151 -21.35 10.86 20.29
C LEU A 151 -21.49 9.34 20.21
N SER A 152 -20.64 8.56 20.87
CA SER A 152 -20.70 7.11 20.82
C SER A 152 -21.91 6.56 21.58
N THR A 153 -22.59 5.56 21.00
CA THR A 153 -23.62 4.78 21.71
C THR A 153 -23.06 3.89 22.81
N HIS A 154 -21.73 3.68 22.86
CA HIS A 154 -21.06 2.88 23.88
C HIS A 154 -19.95 3.71 24.54
N PRO A 155 -19.85 3.70 25.89
CA PRO A 155 -18.92 4.56 26.62
C PRO A 155 -17.46 4.09 26.51
N ASP A 156 -17.20 2.80 26.29
CA ASP A 156 -15.85 2.27 26.25
C ASP A 156 -15.28 2.26 24.82
N PRO A 157 -14.02 2.64 24.66
CA PRO A 157 -13.36 2.57 23.37
C PRO A 157 -13.04 1.12 22.99
N TYR A 158 -12.96 0.86 21.69
CA TYR A 158 -12.38 -0.37 21.19
C TYR A 158 -10.86 -0.38 21.44
N ARG A 159 -10.34 -1.53 21.85
CA ARG A 159 -8.89 -1.71 22.10
C ARG A 159 -8.34 -2.84 21.26
N HIS A 160 -7.21 -2.61 20.62
CA HIS A 160 -6.48 -3.66 19.94
C HIS A 160 -5.74 -4.56 20.91
N THR A 161 -5.63 -5.83 20.52
CA THR A 161 -4.77 -6.82 21.18
C THR A 161 -3.40 -6.94 20.50
N PHE A 162 -3.21 -6.25 19.39
CA PHE A 162 -1.96 -6.22 18.61
C PHE A 162 -1.67 -4.78 18.11
N PRO A 163 -0.39 -4.38 17.99
CA PRO A 163 0.76 -5.05 18.59
C PRO A 163 0.57 -5.19 20.09
N LYS A 164 1.30 -6.11 20.73
CA LYS A 164 1.14 -6.37 22.18
C LYS A 164 1.20 -5.07 23.00
N GLY A 165 0.19 -4.84 23.82
CA GLY A 165 0.02 -3.65 24.64
C GLY A 165 -1.42 -3.14 24.60
N ASP A 166 -1.77 -2.26 25.52
CA ASP A 166 -3.05 -1.56 25.54
C ASP A 166 -3.00 -0.42 24.53
N ILE A 167 -3.26 -0.72 23.26
CA ILE A 167 -3.39 0.29 22.22
C ILE A 167 -4.85 0.72 22.15
N PHE A 168 -5.07 1.97 22.49
CA PHE A 168 -6.33 2.66 22.35
C PHE A 168 -6.64 2.93 20.89
N THR A 169 -7.88 2.65 20.46
CA THR A 169 -8.27 2.77 19.05
C THR A 169 -9.45 3.71 18.81
N GLY A 170 -10.01 4.29 19.85
CA GLY A 170 -11.17 5.16 19.74
C GLY A 170 -12.51 4.41 19.77
N TRP A 171 -13.59 5.14 19.58
CA TRP A 171 -14.95 4.62 19.67
C TRP A 171 -15.46 4.19 18.30
N THR A 172 -15.87 2.93 18.20
CA THR A 172 -16.23 2.28 16.94
C THR A 172 -17.71 1.93 16.84
N TYR A 173 -18.54 2.64 17.59
CA TYR A 173 -19.98 2.44 17.67
C TYR A 173 -20.76 3.52 16.91
N PRO A 174 -22.01 3.23 16.47
CA PRO A 174 -22.86 4.22 15.83
C PRO A 174 -23.05 5.48 16.70
N PRO A 175 -23.39 6.63 16.09
CA PRO A 175 -23.68 7.84 16.84
C PRO A 175 -24.96 7.68 17.67
N ASN A 176 -24.95 8.22 18.89
CA ASN A 176 -26.13 8.30 19.75
C ASN A 176 -27.15 9.34 19.24
N ASP A 177 -26.73 10.24 18.37
CA ASP A 177 -27.53 11.29 17.72
C ASP A 177 -27.00 11.57 16.30
N GLU A 178 -27.74 11.11 15.29
CA GLU A 178 -27.37 11.29 13.88
C GLU A 178 -27.39 12.77 13.45
N ALA A 179 -28.25 13.60 14.05
CA ALA A 179 -28.30 15.02 13.73
C ALA A 179 -27.06 15.76 14.26
N LYS A 180 -26.56 15.39 15.42
CA LYS A 180 -25.30 15.90 15.96
C LYS A 180 -24.11 15.43 15.12
N TRP A 181 -24.09 14.19 14.65
CA TRP A 181 -23.08 13.70 13.72
C TRP A 181 -23.09 14.50 12.41
N ALA A 182 -24.27 14.68 11.80
CA ALA A 182 -24.40 15.50 10.58
C ALA A 182 -23.91 16.94 10.81
N ALA A 183 -24.22 17.52 11.95
CA ALA A 183 -23.78 18.87 12.32
C ALA A 183 -22.25 18.96 12.50
N LEU A 184 -21.62 17.95 13.12
CA LEU A 184 -20.17 17.85 13.25
C LEU A 184 -19.50 17.76 11.86
N VAL A 185 -19.94 16.83 11.00
CA VAL A 185 -19.38 16.67 9.65
C VAL A 185 -19.52 17.96 8.83
N LYS A 186 -20.68 18.61 8.89
CA LYS A 186 -20.93 19.89 8.23
C LYS A 186 -20.02 21.01 8.78
N ALA A 187 -19.90 21.08 10.11
CA ALA A 187 -19.03 22.08 10.76
C ALA A 187 -17.56 21.88 10.35
N TYR A 188 -17.10 20.62 10.30
CA TYR A 188 -15.76 20.26 9.89
C TYR A 188 -15.48 20.63 8.42
N ALA A 189 -16.36 20.22 7.51
CA ALA A 189 -16.24 20.59 6.10
C ALA A 189 -16.25 22.12 5.90
N THR A 190 -17.10 22.85 6.66
CA THR A 190 -17.15 24.32 6.64
C THR A 190 -15.82 24.92 7.12
N HIS A 191 -15.28 24.41 8.23
CA HIS A 191 -14.01 24.86 8.78
C HIS A 191 -12.87 24.67 7.77
N LEU A 192 -12.74 23.47 7.19
CA LEU A 192 -11.71 23.19 6.19
C LEU A 192 -11.85 24.10 4.96
N LYS A 193 -13.06 24.33 4.46
CA LYS A 193 -13.32 25.25 3.35
C LYS A 193 -12.91 26.67 3.67
N VAL A 194 -13.25 27.15 4.87
CA VAL A 194 -12.91 28.53 5.31
C VAL A 194 -11.40 28.69 5.46
N ARG A 195 -10.73 27.66 6.01
CA ARG A 195 -9.28 27.72 6.27
C ARG A 195 -8.44 27.55 5.00
N TYR A 196 -8.80 26.61 4.14
CA TYR A 196 -7.97 26.20 2.99
C TYR A 196 -8.53 26.66 1.64
N GLY A 197 -9.71 27.22 1.60
CA GLY A 197 -10.28 27.82 0.39
C GLY A 197 -10.63 26.81 -0.71
N GLU A 198 -10.50 27.24 -1.97
CA GLU A 198 -10.93 26.48 -3.14
C GLU A 198 -10.16 25.16 -3.36
N GLN A 199 -8.96 25.01 -2.80
CA GLN A 199 -8.21 23.75 -2.94
C GLN A 199 -8.94 22.56 -2.31
N THR A 200 -9.83 22.76 -1.34
CA THR A 200 -10.64 21.70 -0.73
C THR A 200 -11.55 21.00 -1.73
N SER A 201 -11.86 21.62 -2.87
CA SER A 201 -12.64 21.00 -3.96
C SER A 201 -11.89 19.89 -4.69
N THR A 202 -10.56 19.81 -4.52
CA THR A 202 -9.72 18.75 -5.13
C THR A 202 -9.40 17.63 -4.15
N TRP A 203 -9.88 17.72 -2.92
CA TRP A 203 -9.65 16.69 -1.91
C TRP A 203 -10.65 15.55 -2.08
N LEU A 204 -10.19 14.35 -1.72
CA LEU A 204 -11.02 13.17 -1.66
C LEU A 204 -11.58 13.02 -0.25
N TRP A 205 -12.75 12.44 -0.11
CA TRP A 205 -13.43 12.24 1.17
C TRP A 205 -13.91 10.80 1.27
N GLU A 206 -13.75 10.22 2.43
CA GLU A 206 -14.30 8.91 2.75
C GLU A 206 -14.87 8.86 4.15
N VAL A 207 -15.75 7.89 4.37
CA VAL A 207 -16.47 7.75 5.63
C VAL A 207 -16.05 6.44 6.29
N TRP A 208 -15.36 6.57 7.43
CA TRP A 208 -14.95 5.44 8.25
C TRP A 208 -13.75 4.66 7.70
N ASN A 209 -13.35 3.60 8.45
CA ASN A 209 -12.33 2.64 8.10
C ASN A 209 -12.77 1.23 8.46
N GLU A 210 -12.69 0.29 7.52
CA GLU A 210 -12.95 -1.14 7.69
C GLU A 210 -14.26 -1.43 8.46
N PRO A 211 -15.42 -0.94 7.98
CA PRO A 211 -16.70 -1.08 8.70
C PRO A 211 -17.28 -2.50 8.67
N ASP A 212 -16.63 -3.43 8.01
CA ASP A 212 -16.98 -4.85 7.93
C ASP A 212 -16.34 -5.71 9.04
N ILE A 213 -15.49 -5.12 9.88
CA ILE A 213 -14.86 -5.76 11.05
C ILE A 213 -15.15 -4.99 12.33
N PRO A 214 -14.66 -5.43 13.55
CA PRO A 214 -14.95 -4.73 14.81
C PRO A 214 -14.44 -3.27 14.93
N TYR A 215 -14.05 -2.64 13.84
CA TYR A 215 -13.93 -1.18 13.76
C TYR A 215 -15.27 -0.50 13.53
N TRP A 216 -16.33 -1.27 13.33
CA TRP A 216 -17.71 -0.83 13.34
C TRP A 216 -18.57 -1.82 14.12
N HIS A 217 -19.24 -1.38 15.19
CA HIS A 217 -20.12 -2.17 16.03
C HIS A 217 -21.61 -1.90 15.74
N GLY A 218 -21.91 -1.30 14.62
CA GLY A 218 -23.27 -1.19 14.08
C GLY A 218 -23.59 -2.29 13.06
N THR A 219 -24.81 -2.27 12.53
CA THR A 219 -25.18 -3.10 11.38
C THR A 219 -24.69 -2.46 10.05
N PRO A 220 -24.63 -3.22 8.94
CA PRO A 220 -24.36 -2.64 7.62
C PRO A 220 -25.33 -1.51 7.25
N GLU A 221 -26.63 -1.63 7.58
CA GLU A 221 -27.63 -0.60 7.30
C GLU A 221 -27.42 0.67 8.15
N GLN A 222 -26.87 0.52 9.36
CA GLN A 222 -26.46 1.68 10.17
C GLN A 222 -25.24 2.38 9.57
N TYR A 223 -24.35 1.63 8.96
CA TYR A 223 -23.24 2.20 8.21
C TYR A 223 -23.71 2.96 6.95
N ASP A 224 -24.63 2.38 6.18
CA ASP A 224 -25.23 3.06 5.03
C ASP A 224 -25.86 4.39 5.43
N ARG A 225 -26.59 4.42 6.54
CA ARG A 225 -27.16 5.66 7.07
C ARG A 225 -26.10 6.68 7.48
N LEU A 226 -25.03 6.21 8.13
CA LEU A 226 -23.90 7.08 8.49
C LEU A 226 -23.25 7.68 7.23
N TYR A 227 -23.05 6.86 6.19
CA TYR A 227 -22.52 7.29 4.90
C TYR A 227 -23.43 8.33 4.23
N ASP A 228 -24.72 8.06 4.12
CA ASP A 228 -25.72 8.97 3.55
C ASP A 228 -25.70 10.35 4.20
N ILE A 229 -25.75 10.37 5.53
CA ILE A 229 -25.77 11.59 6.34
C ILE A 229 -24.46 12.36 6.19
N SER A 230 -23.32 11.64 6.18
CA SER A 230 -22.00 12.23 6.02
C SER A 230 -21.82 12.84 4.63
N ALA A 231 -22.17 12.09 3.59
CA ALA A 231 -22.09 12.55 2.21
C ALA A 231 -22.96 13.79 1.95
N ALA A 232 -24.19 13.78 2.48
CA ALA A 232 -25.09 14.93 2.39
C ALA A 232 -24.54 16.16 3.14
N ALA A 233 -23.99 15.96 4.34
CA ALA A 233 -23.39 17.04 5.13
C ALA A 233 -22.18 17.67 4.42
N ILE A 234 -21.26 16.85 3.89
CA ILE A 234 -20.09 17.31 3.11
C ILE A 234 -20.55 18.08 1.88
N ARG A 235 -21.44 17.53 1.05
CA ARG A 235 -21.91 18.17 -0.18
C ARG A 235 -22.75 19.42 0.05
N SER A 236 -23.36 19.57 1.21
CA SER A 236 -24.06 20.83 1.57
C SER A 236 -23.10 22.03 1.67
N VAL A 237 -21.80 21.78 1.88
CA VAL A 237 -20.73 22.77 2.01
C VAL A 237 -19.84 22.79 0.78
N LEU A 238 -19.50 21.62 0.27
CA LEU A 238 -18.61 21.35 -0.86
C LEU A 238 -19.37 20.58 -1.93
N PRO A 239 -20.18 21.22 -2.78
CA PRO A 239 -21.05 20.52 -3.75
C PRO A 239 -20.30 19.65 -4.75
N ALA A 240 -19.04 19.98 -5.03
CA ALA A 240 -18.15 19.24 -5.94
C ALA A 240 -17.20 18.25 -5.22
N ALA A 241 -17.40 17.99 -3.91
CA ALA A 241 -16.55 17.04 -3.18
C ALA A 241 -16.63 15.65 -3.81
N HIS A 242 -15.49 15.00 -3.95
CA HIS A 242 -15.38 13.60 -4.36
C HIS A 242 -15.44 12.72 -3.10
N ILE A 243 -16.53 11.98 -2.96
CA ILE A 243 -16.81 11.16 -1.78
C ILE A 243 -16.87 9.69 -2.18
N GLY A 244 -16.13 8.84 -1.49
CA GLY A 244 -16.06 7.41 -1.75
C GLY A 244 -16.14 6.55 -0.51
N GLY A 245 -15.97 5.26 -0.70
CA GLY A 245 -16.02 4.22 0.32
C GLY A 245 -16.27 2.84 -0.30
N PRO A 246 -16.56 1.81 0.50
CA PRO A 246 -16.75 1.82 1.96
C PRO A 246 -15.47 1.56 2.77
N GLU A 247 -14.28 1.47 2.17
CA GLU A 247 -13.03 1.12 2.84
C GLU A 247 -13.10 -0.24 3.55
N ALA A 248 -13.76 -1.23 2.92
CA ALA A 248 -13.89 -2.57 3.49
C ALA A 248 -12.53 -3.30 3.54
N THR A 249 -12.32 -4.14 4.54
CA THR A 249 -11.17 -5.05 4.57
C THR A 249 -11.18 -5.94 3.34
N GLY A 250 -10.14 -6.15 2.63
CA GLY A 250 -10.00 -6.95 1.42
C GLY A 250 -11.26 -7.65 0.90
N VAL A 251 -11.36 -8.08 -0.29
CA VAL A 251 -12.58 -8.76 -0.76
C VAL A 251 -12.43 -10.26 -0.58
N SER A 252 -13.05 -10.78 0.47
CA SER A 252 -13.04 -12.19 0.91
C SER A 252 -14.48 -12.72 1.04
N ASP A 253 -14.65 -13.97 1.42
CA ASP A 253 -15.99 -14.51 1.71
C ASP A 253 -16.69 -13.78 2.86
N HIS A 254 -15.92 -13.14 3.75
CA HIS A 254 -16.45 -12.35 4.86
C HIS A 254 -16.86 -10.94 4.41
N SER A 255 -15.99 -10.24 3.70
CA SER A 255 -16.15 -8.81 3.37
C SER A 255 -16.87 -8.53 2.05
N GLU A 256 -16.89 -9.50 1.11
CA GLU A 256 -17.61 -9.33 -0.16
C GLU A 256 -19.11 -9.02 0.02
N PRO A 257 -19.85 -9.69 0.93
CA PRO A 257 -21.26 -9.37 1.17
C PRO A 257 -21.48 -7.91 1.61
N PHE A 258 -20.58 -7.37 2.43
CA PHE A 258 -20.64 -5.98 2.87
C PHE A 258 -20.42 -5.02 1.69
N LEU A 259 -19.37 -5.24 0.89
CA LEU A 259 -19.11 -4.41 -0.29
C LEU A 259 -20.30 -4.44 -1.27
N ARG A 260 -20.88 -5.61 -1.55
CA ARG A 260 -22.04 -5.73 -2.43
C ARG A 260 -23.27 -4.99 -1.89
N GLN A 261 -23.56 -5.16 -0.59
CA GLN A 261 -24.68 -4.50 0.06
C GLN A 261 -24.53 -2.97 0.01
N PHE A 262 -23.32 -2.45 0.24
CA PHE A 262 -23.02 -1.02 0.13
C PHE A 262 -23.20 -0.49 -1.30
N LEU A 263 -22.72 -1.22 -2.31
CA LEU A 263 -22.89 -0.84 -3.72
C LEU A 263 -24.38 -0.82 -4.13
N GLU A 264 -25.16 -1.84 -3.69
CA GLU A 264 -26.61 -1.88 -3.89
C GLU A 264 -27.31 -0.71 -3.19
N HIS A 265 -26.90 -0.38 -1.96
CA HIS A 265 -27.45 0.78 -1.25
C HIS A 265 -27.17 2.08 -1.99
N CYS A 266 -25.92 2.30 -2.45
CA CYS A 266 -25.56 3.50 -3.17
C CYS A 266 -26.29 3.63 -4.53
N SER A 267 -26.69 2.52 -5.17
CA SER A 267 -27.45 2.52 -6.42
C SER A 267 -28.97 2.64 -6.18
N HIS A 268 -29.51 1.80 -5.33
CA HIS A 268 -30.97 1.53 -5.25
C HIS A 268 -31.55 1.71 -3.86
N GLY A 269 -30.72 1.86 -2.82
CA GLY A 269 -31.14 2.05 -1.44
C GLY A 269 -31.83 3.40 -1.22
N ARG A 270 -32.62 3.48 -0.17
CA ARG A 270 -33.24 4.74 0.25
C ARG A 270 -32.24 5.56 1.04
N ASN A 271 -31.87 6.71 0.51
CA ASN A 271 -30.97 7.64 1.16
C ASN A 271 -31.58 8.23 2.44
N ALA A 272 -30.94 8.01 3.57
CA ALA A 272 -31.43 8.42 4.89
C ALA A 272 -31.44 9.95 5.09
N ALA A 273 -30.55 10.67 4.42
CA ALA A 273 -30.44 12.13 4.55
C ALA A 273 -31.43 12.87 3.66
N THR A 274 -31.69 12.37 2.44
CA THR A 274 -32.49 13.07 1.43
C THR A 274 -33.89 12.46 1.25
N GLY A 275 -34.08 11.21 1.64
CA GLY A 275 -35.27 10.41 1.36
C GLY A 275 -35.40 9.96 -0.11
N GLY A 276 -34.45 10.29 -0.98
CA GLY A 276 -34.36 9.86 -2.36
C GLY A 276 -33.84 8.43 -2.52
N ILE A 277 -33.54 8.04 -3.75
CA ILE A 277 -32.90 6.74 -4.06
C ILE A 277 -31.44 6.96 -4.40
N GLY A 278 -30.58 6.11 -3.87
CA GLY A 278 -29.14 6.12 -4.09
C GLY A 278 -28.40 7.21 -3.32
N THR A 279 -27.11 7.00 -3.20
CA THR A 279 -26.18 7.94 -2.55
C THR A 279 -24.98 8.17 -3.46
N PRO A 280 -24.47 9.41 -3.58
CA PRO A 280 -23.28 9.68 -4.38
C PRO A 280 -22.10 8.83 -3.94
N LEU A 281 -21.44 8.20 -4.92
CA LEU A 281 -20.24 7.40 -4.75
C LEU A 281 -19.29 7.71 -5.91
N ASP A 282 -18.31 8.59 -5.67
CA ASP A 282 -17.43 9.10 -6.72
C ASP A 282 -16.20 8.21 -6.94
N PHE A 283 -15.84 7.39 -5.96
CA PHE A 283 -14.86 6.30 -6.07
C PHE A 283 -15.25 5.15 -5.14
N ILE A 284 -14.82 3.94 -5.51
CA ILE A 284 -15.05 2.73 -4.70
C ILE A 284 -13.74 2.33 -4.07
N SER A 285 -13.76 1.98 -2.77
CA SER A 285 -12.54 1.65 -2.06
C SER A 285 -12.64 0.37 -1.23
N TYR A 286 -11.50 -0.34 -1.12
CA TYR A 286 -11.31 -1.52 -0.29
C TYR A 286 -9.81 -1.76 -0.06
N HIS A 287 -9.46 -2.62 0.93
CA HIS A 287 -8.10 -2.84 1.42
C HIS A 287 -7.53 -4.20 1.00
N PRO A 288 -6.89 -4.35 -0.17
CA PRO A 288 -6.30 -5.62 -0.57
C PRO A 288 -4.98 -5.85 0.19
N LYS A 289 -5.04 -6.62 1.27
CA LYS A 289 -3.88 -7.02 2.06
C LYS A 289 -3.34 -8.38 1.63
N GLY A 290 -2.01 -8.53 1.68
CA GLY A 290 -1.32 -9.81 1.57
C GLY A 290 -1.27 -10.55 2.91
N HIS A 291 -0.53 -11.66 2.91
CA HIS A 291 -0.31 -12.46 4.11
C HIS A 291 1.06 -13.17 4.05
N PRO A 292 2.17 -12.45 4.29
CA PRO A 292 3.49 -13.08 4.37
C PRO A 292 3.55 -14.11 5.49
N THR A 293 4.31 -15.16 5.26
CA THR A 293 4.56 -16.21 6.25
C THR A 293 6.04 -16.30 6.58
N PHE A 294 6.36 -16.62 7.84
CA PHE A 294 7.73 -16.87 8.25
C PHE A 294 7.98 -18.38 8.27
N VAL A 295 9.00 -18.81 7.55
CA VAL A 295 9.40 -20.22 7.41
C VAL A 295 10.70 -20.43 8.18
N GLY A 296 10.77 -21.47 9.00
CA GLY A 296 11.95 -21.78 9.82
C GLY A 296 11.67 -21.69 11.31
N GLY A 297 12.73 -21.78 12.14
CA GLY A 297 12.59 -21.71 13.59
C GLY A 297 12.09 -20.35 14.06
N ALA A 298 11.21 -20.34 15.05
CA ALA A 298 10.74 -19.11 15.66
C ALA A 298 11.94 -18.29 16.22
N PRO A 299 11.87 -16.95 16.19
CA PRO A 299 12.92 -16.11 16.78
C PRO A 299 13.16 -16.47 18.24
N GLY A 300 14.38 -16.86 18.58
CA GLY A 300 14.75 -17.31 19.92
C GLY A 300 14.73 -18.83 20.14
N GLU A 301 14.21 -19.63 19.22
CA GLU A 301 14.39 -21.07 19.22
C GLU A 301 15.78 -21.45 18.66
N ARG A 302 16.41 -22.48 19.26
CA ARG A 302 17.66 -23.05 18.75
C ARG A 302 17.35 -23.88 17.49
N SER A 303 17.01 -23.21 16.39
CA SER A 303 16.89 -23.82 15.08
C SER A 303 18.26 -23.86 14.40
N SER A 304 18.57 -24.97 13.75
CA SER A 304 19.79 -25.14 12.95
C SER A 304 19.77 -24.34 11.62
N SER A 305 18.62 -23.76 11.26
CA SER A 305 18.44 -22.99 10.04
C SER A 305 17.88 -21.62 10.36
N PRO A 306 18.47 -20.51 9.84
CA PRO A 306 17.85 -19.20 9.94
C PRO A 306 16.50 -19.23 9.24
N GLY A 307 15.49 -18.58 9.83
CA GLY A 307 14.18 -18.42 9.20
C GLY A 307 14.21 -17.36 8.10
N TRP A 308 13.26 -17.42 7.18
CA TRP A 308 13.07 -16.44 6.11
C TRP A 308 11.58 -16.15 5.90
N VAL A 309 11.29 -15.04 5.24
CA VAL A 309 9.92 -14.64 4.90
C VAL A 309 9.57 -15.14 3.50
N VAL A 310 8.31 -15.57 3.33
CA VAL A 310 7.66 -15.81 2.04
C VAL A 310 6.50 -14.83 1.91
N MET A 311 6.57 -13.91 0.96
CA MET A 311 5.62 -12.79 0.80
C MET A 311 4.23 -13.25 0.39
N SER A 312 4.11 -14.30 -0.41
CA SER A 312 2.82 -14.82 -0.93
C SER A 312 2.03 -13.72 -1.66
N ILE A 313 2.67 -13.01 -2.57
CA ILE A 313 2.10 -11.83 -3.26
C ILE A 313 0.76 -12.11 -3.95
N GLY A 314 0.55 -13.34 -4.41
CA GLY A 314 -0.73 -13.78 -4.98
C GLY A 314 -1.91 -13.61 -4.01
N THR A 315 -1.68 -13.60 -2.69
CA THR A 315 -2.76 -13.35 -1.71
C THR A 315 -3.28 -11.92 -1.82
N GLN A 316 -2.40 -10.94 -1.91
CA GLN A 316 -2.77 -9.54 -2.13
C GLN A 316 -3.43 -9.36 -3.50
N LEU A 317 -2.85 -9.92 -4.55
CA LEU A 317 -3.37 -9.79 -5.91
C LEU A 317 -4.73 -10.47 -6.10
N ARG A 318 -5.00 -11.59 -5.44
CA ARG A 318 -6.35 -12.20 -5.42
C ARG A 318 -7.38 -11.29 -4.74
N ALA A 319 -7.00 -10.59 -3.67
CA ALA A 319 -7.89 -9.61 -3.04
C ALA A 319 -8.17 -8.42 -3.99
N VAL A 320 -7.16 -7.92 -4.70
CA VAL A 320 -7.32 -6.90 -5.76
C VAL A 320 -8.28 -7.42 -6.84
N GLU A 321 -8.00 -8.61 -7.38
CA GLU A 321 -8.80 -9.20 -8.47
C GLU A 321 -10.25 -9.42 -8.06
N ARG A 322 -10.50 -9.96 -6.87
CA ARG A 322 -11.84 -10.24 -6.37
C ARG A 322 -12.67 -8.95 -6.24
N GLY A 323 -12.09 -7.88 -5.71
CA GLY A 323 -12.75 -6.56 -5.66
C GLY A 323 -13.09 -6.05 -7.06
N MET A 324 -12.17 -6.16 -7.99
CA MET A 324 -12.42 -5.79 -9.39
C MET A 324 -13.53 -6.63 -10.03
N GLN A 325 -13.60 -7.94 -9.74
CA GLN A 325 -14.68 -8.82 -10.22
C GLN A 325 -16.04 -8.40 -9.66
N VAL A 326 -16.11 -8.07 -8.36
CA VAL A 326 -17.33 -7.55 -7.74
C VAL A 326 -17.78 -6.28 -8.46
N ILE A 327 -16.92 -5.28 -8.58
CA ILE A 327 -17.25 -3.99 -9.21
C ILE A 327 -17.63 -4.17 -10.68
N ALA A 328 -16.90 -4.98 -11.44
CA ALA A 328 -17.20 -5.28 -12.83
C ALA A 328 -18.55 -5.98 -13.04
N SER A 329 -19.10 -6.62 -12.01
CA SER A 329 -20.42 -7.27 -12.06
C SER A 329 -21.59 -6.28 -12.03
N TYR A 330 -21.34 -5.00 -11.69
CA TYR A 330 -22.33 -3.94 -11.62
C TYR A 330 -22.16 -2.98 -12.82
N PRO A 331 -23.09 -2.97 -13.80
CA PRO A 331 -22.99 -2.07 -14.95
C PRO A 331 -22.88 -0.58 -14.57
N GLU A 332 -23.58 -0.16 -13.50
CA GLU A 332 -23.61 1.20 -12.99
C GLU A 332 -22.28 1.67 -12.41
N TRP A 333 -21.47 0.74 -11.86
CA TRP A 333 -20.21 1.05 -11.19
C TRP A 333 -18.96 0.84 -12.05
N ARG A 334 -19.09 0.31 -13.27
CA ARG A 334 -17.94 -0.02 -14.13
C ARG A 334 -17.05 1.16 -14.50
N HIS A 335 -17.58 2.37 -14.45
CA HIS A 335 -16.85 3.59 -14.78
C HIS A 335 -16.47 4.41 -13.55
N THR A 336 -16.87 3.97 -12.35
CA THR A 336 -16.47 4.60 -11.11
C THR A 336 -15.04 4.18 -10.81
N PRO A 337 -14.11 5.13 -10.57
CA PRO A 337 -12.72 4.81 -10.27
C PRO A 337 -12.59 4.03 -8.95
N ILE A 338 -11.54 3.24 -8.86
CA ILE A 338 -11.22 2.46 -7.68
C ILE A 338 -10.02 3.09 -6.98
N ILE A 339 -10.11 3.27 -5.67
CA ILE A 339 -8.97 3.53 -4.80
C ILE A 339 -8.76 2.30 -3.92
N LEU A 340 -7.61 1.67 -4.02
CA LEU A 340 -7.21 0.62 -3.09
C LEU A 340 -6.74 1.31 -1.82
N GLY A 341 -7.64 1.44 -0.83
CA GLY A 341 -7.50 2.31 0.36
C GLY A 341 -6.36 1.93 1.28
N GLU A 342 -5.96 0.65 1.31
CA GLU A 342 -4.71 0.17 1.90
C GLU A 342 -4.21 -1.05 1.09
N SER A 343 -3.18 -0.84 0.27
CA SER A 343 -2.64 -1.86 -0.62
C SER A 343 -1.24 -2.30 -0.16
N ASP A 344 -1.21 -3.25 0.78
CA ASP A 344 0.02 -3.63 1.48
C ASP A 344 0.22 -5.14 1.58
N PRO A 345 1.45 -5.59 1.84
CA PRO A 345 1.73 -7.02 1.98
C PRO A 345 1.09 -7.68 3.22
N GLU A 346 0.66 -6.91 4.23
CA GLU A 346 -0.06 -7.42 5.42
C GLU A 346 -0.80 -6.31 6.18
N GLY A 347 -1.62 -6.69 7.20
CA GLY A 347 -2.53 -5.77 7.89
C GLY A 347 -1.90 -4.87 8.97
N CYS A 348 -0.82 -5.28 9.65
CA CYS A 348 -0.34 -4.57 10.84
C CYS A 348 0.91 -3.71 10.57
N ALA A 349 0.76 -2.39 10.34
CA ALA A 349 1.89 -1.48 10.15
C ALA A 349 2.76 -1.34 11.40
N ALA A 350 2.15 -1.22 12.57
CA ALA A 350 2.82 -1.02 13.87
C ALA A 350 3.38 -2.31 14.51
N CYS A 351 3.18 -3.48 13.87
CA CYS A 351 3.79 -4.71 14.37
C CYS A 351 5.28 -4.73 14.08
N LYS A 352 6.05 -5.26 15.01
CA LYS A 352 7.51 -5.41 14.92
C LYS A 352 7.95 -6.82 15.33
N GLY A 353 9.14 -7.22 14.93
CA GLY A 353 9.70 -8.52 15.21
C GLY A 353 10.55 -9.05 14.07
N THR A 354 11.35 -10.06 14.35
CA THR A 354 12.31 -10.62 13.37
C THR A 354 11.64 -11.09 12.09
N GLN A 355 10.45 -11.69 12.20
CA GLN A 355 9.65 -12.14 11.04
C GLN A 355 9.19 -11.00 10.11
N LEU A 356 9.24 -9.76 10.58
CA LEU A 356 8.87 -8.56 9.83
C LEU A 356 10.10 -7.76 9.36
N GLY A 357 11.31 -8.30 9.55
CA GLY A 357 12.58 -7.67 9.17
C GLY A 357 12.68 -7.32 7.69
N TYR A 358 11.98 -8.06 6.81
CA TYR A 358 11.91 -7.81 5.37
C TYR A 358 11.46 -6.38 5.02
N ARG A 359 10.67 -5.73 5.90
CA ARG A 359 10.17 -4.36 5.72
C ARG A 359 11.26 -3.30 5.71
N ASN A 360 12.44 -3.63 6.19
CA ASN A 360 13.59 -2.72 6.21
C ASN A 360 14.46 -2.82 4.95
N GLY A 361 14.37 -3.95 4.25
CA GLY A 361 15.23 -4.30 3.11
C GLY A 361 14.58 -4.13 1.74
N PRO A 362 15.28 -4.51 0.67
CA PRO A 362 14.80 -4.39 -0.71
C PRO A 362 13.57 -5.23 -1.03
N LEU A 363 13.35 -6.37 -0.34
CA LEU A 363 12.20 -7.26 -0.59
C LEU A 363 10.87 -6.50 -0.47
N TYR A 364 10.72 -5.64 0.54
CA TYR A 364 9.51 -4.82 0.66
C TYR A 364 9.34 -3.89 -0.55
N GLY A 365 10.40 -3.22 -0.97
CA GLY A 365 10.35 -2.31 -2.12
C GLY A 365 9.97 -3.02 -3.42
N VAL A 366 10.60 -4.16 -3.73
CA VAL A 366 10.31 -4.89 -4.97
C VAL A 366 8.92 -5.51 -4.95
N SER A 367 8.42 -5.96 -3.78
CA SER A 367 7.05 -6.47 -3.66
C SER A 367 6.00 -5.38 -3.92
N VAL A 368 6.28 -4.13 -3.51
CA VAL A 368 5.43 -2.98 -3.85
C VAL A 368 5.44 -2.70 -5.35
N ALA A 369 6.62 -2.74 -6.01
CA ALA A 369 6.71 -2.56 -7.45
C ALA A 369 5.93 -3.66 -8.20
N GLU A 370 6.13 -4.93 -7.83
CA GLU A 370 5.42 -6.09 -8.41
C GLU A 370 3.91 -5.93 -8.24
N ALA A 371 3.43 -5.71 -6.99
CA ALA A 371 1.99 -5.56 -6.71
C ALA A 371 1.36 -4.41 -7.51
N THR A 372 2.05 -3.26 -7.58
CA THR A 372 1.58 -2.09 -8.33
C THR A 372 1.45 -2.39 -9.81
N MET A 373 2.48 -3.01 -10.42
CA MET A 373 2.47 -3.29 -11.86
C MET A 373 1.46 -4.38 -12.23
N ARG A 374 1.28 -5.40 -11.39
CA ARG A 374 0.24 -6.42 -11.56
C ARG A 374 -1.18 -5.86 -11.36
N THR A 375 -1.34 -4.86 -10.50
CA THR A 375 -2.62 -4.13 -10.36
C THR A 375 -3.03 -3.44 -11.65
N TYR A 376 -2.10 -2.82 -12.39
CA TYR A 376 -2.39 -2.28 -13.73
C TYR A 376 -2.82 -3.37 -14.73
N GLU A 377 -2.22 -4.55 -14.68
CA GLU A 377 -2.59 -5.66 -15.54
C GLU A 377 -4.01 -6.17 -15.21
N LEU A 378 -4.35 -6.29 -13.92
CA LEU A 378 -5.69 -6.65 -13.46
C LEU A 378 -6.73 -5.60 -13.88
N ALA A 379 -6.46 -4.31 -13.68
CA ALA A 379 -7.35 -3.24 -14.10
C ALA A 379 -7.66 -3.32 -15.61
N ARG A 380 -6.63 -3.54 -16.44
CA ARG A 380 -6.80 -3.74 -17.88
C ARG A 380 -7.61 -5.00 -18.22
N LYS A 381 -7.36 -6.12 -17.50
CA LYS A 381 -8.10 -7.39 -17.67
C LYS A 381 -9.60 -7.20 -17.46
N TYR A 382 -10.02 -6.40 -16.49
CA TYR A 382 -11.42 -6.17 -16.14
C TYR A 382 -12.01 -4.90 -16.79
N GLY A 383 -11.22 -4.10 -17.49
CA GLY A 383 -11.68 -2.85 -18.12
C GLY A 383 -12.11 -1.81 -17.08
N LEU A 384 -11.43 -1.75 -15.93
CA LEU A 384 -11.68 -0.85 -14.82
C LEU A 384 -10.57 0.20 -14.70
N THR A 385 -10.87 1.30 -14.01
CA THR A 385 -9.91 2.36 -13.72
C THR A 385 -9.53 2.30 -12.24
N VAL A 386 -8.23 2.14 -11.96
CA VAL A 386 -7.68 2.37 -10.63
C VAL A 386 -7.11 3.78 -10.61
N GLU A 387 -7.57 4.61 -9.69
CA GLU A 387 -7.10 5.99 -9.50
C GLU A 387 -5.93 6.06 -8.53
N GLY A 388 -5.94 5.18 -7.50
CA GLY A 388 -4.90 5.14 -6.50
C GLY A 388 -4.77 3.79 -5.80
N ALA A 389 -3.55 3.52 -5.33
CA ALA A 389 -3.25 2.40 -4.43
C ALA A 389 -2.48 2.97 -3.23
N VAL A 390 -3.17 3.12 -2.11
CA VAL A 390 -2.61 3.73 -0.91
C VAL A 390 -1.60 2.77 -0.29
N THR A 391 -0.36 3.21 -0.18
CA THR A 391 0.63 2.54 0.65
C THR A 391 0.44 2.97 2.09
N TRP A 392 -0.01 2.04 2.93
CA TRP A 392 -0.25 2.29 4.35
C TRP A 392 1.03 2.15 5.15
N ALA A 393 1.96 3.08 4.91
CA ALA A 393 3.26 3.13 5.53
C ALA A 393 3.76 4.57 5.57
N PHE A 394 4.08 5.07 6.75
CA PHE A 394 4.59 6.42 6.90
C PHE A 394 5.88 6.42 7.74
N GLU A 395 5.84 6.87 8.98
CA GLU A 395 6.96 6.88 9.90
C GLU A 395 6.47 6.81 11.35
N PHE A 396 7.25 6.18 12.22
CA PHE A 396 7.02 6.11 13.67
C PHE A 396 8.13 6.88 14.36
N GLU A 397 7.75 7.91 15.12
CA GLU A 397 8.70 8.77 15.83
C GLU A 397 9.27 8.10 17.08
N SER A 398 10.56 8.36 17.36
CA SER A 398 11.24 7.94 18.58
C SER A 398 11.29 6.42 18.81
N GLU A 399 11.14 5.63 17.77
CA GLU A 399 11.28 4.18 17.80
C GLU A 399 12.73 3.77 17.45
N PRO A 400 13.19 2.57 17.87
CA PRO A 400 14.50 2.10 17.48
C PRO A 400 14.67 2.03 15.95
N ALA A 401 15.83 2.44 15.46
CA ALA A 401 16.12 2.41 14.04
C ALA A 401 15.92 1.00 13.47
N PHE A 402 15.22 0.90 12.34
CA PHE A 402 14.89 -0.34 11.65
C PHE A 402 14.19 -1.39 12.54
N ALA A 403 13.31 -0.97 13.45
CA ALA A 403 12.53 -1.84 14.35
C ALA A 403 11.49 -2.73 13.64
N SER A 404 11.53 -2.80 12.31
CA SER A 404 10.66 -3.63 11.48
C SER A 404 9.21 -3.13 11.33
N PHE A 405 8.91 -1.90 11.70
CA PHE A 405 7.63 -1.29 11.32
C PHE A 405 7.47 -1.24 9.80
N ARG A 406 6.23 -1.33 9.31
CA ARG A 406 5.92 -1.03 7.92
C ARG A 406 5.91 0.49 7.76
N SER A 407 7.04 1.04 7.38
CA SER A 407 7.25 2.48 7.21
C SER A 407 8.18 2.76 6.03
N LEU A 408 8.07 3.97 5.48
CA LEU A 408 8.91 4.45 4.37
C LEU A 408 10.28 4.94 4.85
N ALA A 409 10.34 5.42 6.09
CA ALA A 409 11.56 5.87 6.75
C ALA A 409 11.61 5.38 8.20
N THR A 410 12.73 5.57 8.87
CA THR A 410 12.96 5.31 10.29
C THR A 410 13.86 6.40 10.86
N ASP A 411 13.34 7.20 11.79
CA ASP A 411 14.03 8.37 12.37
C ASP A 411 14.65 9.30 11.29
N GLY A 412 13.89 9.59 10.24
CA GLY A 412 14.35 10.42 9.13
C GLY A 412 15.41 9.77 8.23
N ILE A 413 15.63 8.45 8.34
CA ILE A 413 16.49 7.65 7.46
C ILE A 413 15.62 6.90 6.48
N ASP A 414 15.78 7.15 5.19
CA ASP A 414 15.01 6.55 4.11
C ASP A 414 15.25 5.04 4.02
N LYS A 415 14.17 4.27 3.94
CA LYS A 415 14.24 2.83 3.65
C LYS A 415 14.27 2.58 2.13
N PRO A 416 14.76 1.40 1.68
CA PRO A 416 14.77 1.03 0.26
C PRO A 416 13.43 1.19 -0.45
N VAL A 417 12.31 0.93 0.23
CA VAL A 417 10.96 1.07 -0.33
C VAL A 417 10.66 2.50 -0.78
N LEU A 418 11.09 3.53 -0.04
CA LEU A 418 10.92 4.93 -0.46
C LEU A 418 11.67 5.22 -1.76
N ASN A 419 12.83 4.62 -1.95
CA ASN A 419 13.57 4.73 -3.21
C ASN A 419 12.86 4.03 -4.37
N VAL A 420 12.16 2.92 -4.13
CA VAL A 420 11.31 2.30 -5.16
C VAL A 420 10.17 3.23 -5.57
N PHE A 421 9.54 3.95 -4.63
CA PHE A 421 8.57 5.00 -4.96
C PHE A 421 9.20 6.14 -5.77
N ARG A 422 10.46 6.54 -5.48
CA ARG A 422 11.20 7.50 -6.29
C ARG A 422 11.41 6.99 -7.72
N LEU A 423 11.72 5.69 -7.90
CA LEU A 423 11.84 5.09 -9.23
C LEU A 423 10.49 5.09 -9.98
N MET A 424 9.40 4.69 -9.32
CA MET A 424 8.06 4.76 -9.91
C MET A 424 7.63 6.20 -10.21
N GLY A 425 8.06 7.16 -9.38
CA GLY A 425 7.83 8.58 -9.58
C GLY A 425 8.52 9.19 -10.81
N MET A 426 9.51 8.50 -11.35
CA MET A 426 10.17 8.90 -12.61
C MET A 426 9.45 8.38 -13.85
N LEU A 427 8.56 7.39 -13.73
CA LEU A 427 7.76 6.93 -14.86
C LEU A 427 6.87 8.07 -15.37
N GLY A 428 6.79 8.21 -16.68
CA GLY A 428 6.08 9.31 -17.32
C GLY A 428 6.85 10.61 -17.41
N GLY A 429 8.17 10.59 -17.11
CA GLY A 429 9.07 11.74 -17.16
C GLY A 429 9.15 12.52 -15.85
N VAL A 430 10.31 13.14 -15.60
CA VAL A 430 10.59 13.86 -14.34
C VAL A 430 10.43 15.37 -14.43
N SER A 431 10.38 15.92 -15.63
CA SER A 431 10.47 17.36 -15.85
C SER A 431 9.14 18.01 -16.24
N LYS A 432 8.07 17.23 -16.40
CA LYS A 432 6.83 17.70 -17.03
C LYS A 432 5.59 17.06 -16.43
N ASP A 433 4.46 17.69 -16.74
CA ASP A 433 3.15 17.09 -16.57
C ASP A 433 3.09 15.70 -17.23
N VAL A 434 2.68 14.71 -16.46
CA VAL A 434 2.56 13.31 -16.92
C VAL A 434 1.27 13.05 -17.70
N SER A 435 0.40 14.06 -17.89
CA SER A 435 -0.89 13.90 -18.60
C SER A 435 -0.75 13.39 -20.04
N ASN A 436 0.41 13.58 -20.65
CA ASN A 436 0.73 13.11 -21.99
C ASN A 436 1.57 11.82 -22.00
N ALA A 437 1.84 11.25 -20.83
CA ALA A 437 2.63 10.04 -20.72
C ALA A 437 1.83 8.82 -21.20
N VAL A 438 2.52 7.92 -21.89
CA VAL A 438 1.94 6.68 -22.38
C VAL A 438 2.76 5.48 -21.96
N TRP A 439 2.09 4.37 -21.69
CA TRP A 439 2.73 3.06 -21.64
C TRP A 439 3.30 2.71 -22.99
N LEU A 440 4.44 2.05 -23.02
CA LEU A 440 5.02 1.47 -24.22
C LEU A 440 4.80 -0.04 -24.24
N LYS A 441 4.69 -0.59 -25.44
CA LYS A 441 4.65 -2.04 -25.62
C LYS A 441 5.97 -2.65 -25.14
N THR A 442 5.89 -3.44 -24.09
CA THR A 442 7.04 -4.08 -23.41
C THR A 442 6.77 -5.57 -23.26
N ALA A 443 7.80 -6.38 -23.44
CA ALA A 443 7.73 -7.82 -23.25
C ALA A 443 9.02 -8.33 -22.58
N SER A 444 8.87 -9.29 -21.66
CA SER A 444 9.97 -10.00 -21.04
C SER A 444 9.74 -11.51 -21.16
N ASN A 445 10.76 -12.26 -21.59
CA ASN A 445 10.67 -13.73 -21.56
C ASN A 445 10.95 -14.32 -20.17
N GLY A 446 11.34 -13.50 -19.20
CA GLY A 446 11.47 -13.84 -17.78
C GLY A 446 10.22 -13.50 -16.97
N ALA A 447 9.22 -12.83 -17.56
CA ALA A 447 7.99 -12.49 -16.89
C ALA A 447 7.09 -13.71 -16.71
N LEU A 448 6.58 -13.89 -15.48
CA LEU A 448 5.57 -14.91 -15.22
C LEU A 448 4.19 -14.42 -15.71
N PRO A 449 3.33 -15.34 -16.22
CA PRO A 449 1.95 -14.97 -16.57
C PRO A 449 1.18 -14.40 -15.38
N LEU A 450 0.39 -13.34 -15.58
CA LEU A 450 -0.43 -12.71 -14.54
C LEU A 450 -1.24 -13.74 -13.74
N GLU A 451 -1.92 -14.64 -14.42
CA GLU A 451 -2.75 -15.68 -13.78
C GLU A 451 -1.93 -16.60 -12.86
N GLN A 452 -0.70 -16.93 -13.26
CA GLN A 452 0.20 -17.74 -12.42
C GLN A 452 0.59 -16.95 -11.16
N VAL A 453 0.98 -15.68 -11.28
CA VAL A 453 1.35 -14.85 -10.13
C VAL A 453 0.18 -14.68 -9.17
N VAL A 454 -1.01 -14.41 -9.69
CA VAL A 454 -2.24 -14.26 -8.89
C VAL A 454 -2.58 -15.56 -8.15
N GLN A 455 -2.56 -16.71 -8.82
CA GLN A 455 -3.04 -17.97 -8.25
C GLN A 455 -1.97 -18.71 -7.43
N GLN A 456 -0.71 -18.65 -7.84
CA GLN A 456 0.38 -19.48 -7.30
C GLN A 456 1.48 -18.67 -6.61
N SER A 457 1.40 -17.33 -6.67
CA SER A 457 2.48 -16.43 -6.23
C SER A 457 3.78 -16.67 -7.05
N VAL A 458 4.90 -16.09 -6.62
CA VAL A 458 6.21 -16.23 -7.27
C VAL A 458 7.08 -17.15 -6.41
N THR A 459 6.82 -18.45 -6.49
CA THR A 459 7.45 -19.46 -5.61
C THR A 459 8.44 -20.39 -6.31
N GLY A 460 8.48 -20.37 -7.64
CA GLY A 460 9.35 -21.21 -8.47
C GLY A 460 10.49 -20.44 -9.11
N ALA A 461 10.33 -20.06 -10.37
CA ALA A 461 11.25 -19.14 -11.04
C ALA A 461 11.00 -17.71 -10.55
N ASP A 462 12.05 -16.88 -10.61
CA ASP A 462 11.92 -15.44 -10.37
C ASP A 462 11.02 -14.81 -11.45
N ASP A 463 10.26 -13.79 -11.09
CA ASP A 463 9.60 -12.91 -12.05
C ASP A 463 10.54 -11.76 -12.42
N VAL A 464 11.17 -11.88 -13.58
CA VAL A 464 12.07 -10.85 -14.13
C VAL A 464 11.31 -10.10 -15.20
N ASN A 465 10.82 -8.93 -14.85
CA ASN A 465 9.85 -8.23 -15.67
C ASN A 465 10.21 -6.73 -15.82
N ALA A 466 9.50 -6.04 -16.69
CA ALA A 466 9.66 -4.62 -16.91
C ALA A 466 8.39 -3.97 -17.45
N VAL A 467 8.30 -2.67 -17.19
CA VAL A 467 7.35 -1.76 -17.86
C VAL A 467 8.11 -0.57 -18.41
N ALA A 468 7.56 0.06 -19.43
CA ALA A 468 8.17 1.27 -19.99
C ALA A 468 7.11 2.34 -20.25
N THR A 469 7.53 3.60 -20.08
CA THR A 469 6.72 4.79 -20.37
C THR A 469 7.46 5.72 -21.33
N ARG A 470 6.71 6.57 -22.01
CA ARG A 470 7.25 7.67 -22.82
C ARG A 470 6.47 8.96 -22.54
N ASN A 471 7.20 10.05 -22.40
CA ASN A 471 6.63 11.41 -22.37
C ASN A 471 7.53 12.34 -23.22
N GLY A 472 7.07 12.64 -24.41
CA GLY A 472 7.86 13.44 -25.37
C GLY A 472 9.14 12.73 -25.79
N SER A 473 10.31 13.28 -25.41
CA SER A 473 11.65 12.72 -25.67
C SER A 473 12.19 11.85 -24.53
N GLU A 474 11.46 11.72 -23.44
CA GLU A 474 11.86 10.89 -22.29
C GLU A 474 11.24 9.51 -22.41
N VAL A 475 12.04 8.47 -22.19
CA VAL A 475 11.63 7.06 -22.11
C VAL A 475 12.23 6.48 -20.84
N GLU A 476 11.37 5.97 -19.97
CA GLU A 476 11.74 5.31 -18.72
C GLU A 476 11.36 3.84 -18.78
N VAL A 477 12.29 2.98 -18.36
CA VAL A 477 12.07 1.53 -18.24
C VAL A 477 12.33 1.12 -16.80
N LEU A 478 11.30 0.70 -16.10
CA LEU A 478 11.39 0.11 -14.76
C LEU A 478 11.49 -1.39 -14.90
N LEU A 479 12.55 -1.98 -14.35
CA LEU A 479 12.84 -3.41 -14.36
C LEU A 479 12.90 -3.92 -12.93
N TRP A 480 12.47 -5.15 -12.71
CA TRP A 480 12.61 -5.79 -11.40
C TRP A 480 12.87 -7.30 -11.53
N ASN A 481 13.47 -7.86 -10.46
CA ASN A 481 13.66 -9.28 -10.28
C ASN A 481 13.06 -9.67 -8.93
N TYR A 482 11.86 -10.27 -8.95
CA TYR A 482 11.08 -10.58 -7.77
C TYR A 482 10.95 -12.07 -7.53
N HIS A 483 10.98 -12.46 -6.25
CA HIS A 483 10.61 -13.79 -5.76
C HIS A 483 9.99 -13.65 -4.35
N ASP A 484 8.99 -14.48 -4.03
CA ASP A 484 8.31 -14.41 -2.73
C ASP A 484 9.23 -14.72 -1.54
N ALA A 485 10.16 -15.66 -1.70
CA ALA A 485 11.06 -16.04 -0.62
C ALA A 485 12.25 -15.08 -0.51
N ASP A 486 12.52 -14.61 0.72
CA ASP A 486 13.70 -13.81 1.07
C ASP A 486 14.95 -14.70 1.19
N LEU A 487 15.37 -15.23 0.06
CA LEU A 487 16.51 -16.14 -0.07
C LEU A 487 17.44 -15.68 -1.19
N ASP A 488 18.73 -15.79 -0.95
CA ASP A 488 19.73 -15.49 -1.97
C ASP A 488 19.58 -16.40 -3.20
N ALA A 489 19.78 -15.81 -4.37
CA ALA A 489 19.84 -16.51 -5.65
C ALA A 489 20.84 -15.83 -6.60
N PRO A 490 21.32 -16.55 -7.63
CA PRO A 490 22.10 -15.91 -8.68
C PRO A 490 21.33 -14.77 -9.34
N PRO A 491 21.97 -13.65 -9.64
CA PRO A 491 21.32 -12.53 -10.30
C PRO A 491 20.86 -12.92 -11.72
N ALA A 492 19.74 -12.37 -12.15
CA ALA A 492 19.30 -12.48 -13.55
C ALA A 492 20.22 -11.67 -14.47
N LYS A 493 20.65 -12.28 -15.57
CA LYS A 493 21.34 -11.58 -16.66
C LYS A 493 20.27 -11.07 -17.62
N VAL A 494 20.15 -9.76 -17.75
CA VAL A 494 19.11 -9.10 -18.54
C VAL A 494 19.75 -8.42 -19.74
N LEU A 495 19.24 -8.73 -20.93
CA LEU A 495 19.45 -7.94 -22.14
C LEU A 495 18.21 -7.08 -22.37
N LEU A 496 18.32 -5.78 -22.12
CA LEU A 496 17.28 -4.80 -22.44
C LEU A 496 17.51 -4.32 -23.88
N ALA A 497 16.60 -4.62 -24.78
CA ALA A 497 16.61 -4.19 -26.17
C ALA A 497 15.48 -3.18 -26.42
N LEU A 498 15.84 -2.02 -26.98
CA LEU A 498 14.86 -1.00 -27.38
C LEU A 498 14.93 -0.79 -28.90
N ASP A 499 13.77 -0.59 -29.51
CA ASP A 499 13.64 -0.14 -30.90
C ASP A 499 12.63 1.04 -30.99
N GLY A 500 12.51 1.64 -32.18
CA GLY A 500 11.64 2.80 -32.38
C GLY A 500 12.14 4.10 -31.76
N LEU A 501 13.44 4.16 -31.36
CA LEU A 501 14.07 5.38 -30.85
C LEU A 501 14.35 6.39 -31.97
N ARG A 502 14.28 7.68 -31.63
CA ARG A 502 14.52 8.79 -32.55
C ARG A 502 15.98 9.25 -32.52
N GLY A 503 16.47 9.75 -33.65
CA GLY A 503 17.81 10.27 -33.76
C GLY A 503 18.90 9.17 -33.86
N ASP A 504 20.14 9.59 -33.82
CA ASP A 504 21.35 8.75 -33.91
C ASP A 504 22.08 8.56 -32.58
N ALA A 505 21.58 9.20 -31.52
CA ALA A 505 22.07 9.10 -30.16
C ALA A 505 20.98 9.42 -29.14
N ILE A 506 21.18 8.90 -27.93
CA ILE A 506 20.36 9.19 -26.73
C ILE A 506 21.32 9.48 -25.57
N TYR A 507 20.77 10.05 -24.50
CA TYR A 507 21.43 10.10 -23.19
C TYR A 507 20.80 9.04 -22.30
N GLU A 508 21.63 8.18 -21.72
CA GLU A 508 21.21 7.11 -20.81
C GLU A 508 21.73 7.35 -19.41
N SER A 509 20.93 7.07 -18.40
CA SER A 509 21.32 6.93 -16.98
C SER A 509 20.51 5.84 -16.31
N ASP A 510 21.04 5.21 -15.26
CA ASP A 510 20.33 4.21 -14.49
C ASP A 510 20.38 4.45 -12.97
N TYR A 511 19.36 3.94 -12.28
CA TYR A 511 19.19 3.95 -10.83
C TYR A 511 18.87 2.55 -10.36
N ARG A 512 19.33 2.18 -9.14
CA ARG A 512 19.14 0.85 -8.56
C ARG A 512 18.74 0.90 -7.10
N VAL A 513 17.88 -0.04 -6.73
CA VAL A 513 17.55 -0.35 -5.33
C VAL A 513 17.71 -1.85 -5.16
N ASP A 514 18.75 -2.26 -4.44
CA ASP A 514 19.05 -3.66 -4.16
C ASP A 514 19.90 -3.77 -2.87
N GLN A 515 20.50 -4.92 -2.61
CA GLN A 515 21.35 -5.15 -1.42
C GLN A 515 22.58 -4.23 -1.36
N SER A 516 23.01 -3.67 -2.48
CA SER A 516 24.24 -2.87 -2.59
C SER A 516 23.99 -1.39 -2.92
N HIS A 517 22.81 -1.05 -3.43
CA HIS A 517 22.48 0.28 -3.94
C HIS A 517 21.28 0.88 -3.24
N SER A 518 21.38 2.16 -2.87
CA SER A 518 20.29 2.98 -2.29
C SER A 518 19.63 2.30 -1.08
N ASN A 519 20.44 1.74 -0.16
CA ASN A 519 20.01 0.82 0.89
C ASN A 519 20.67 1.16 2.24
N ALA A 520 20.00 1.99 3.04
CA ALA A 520 20.43 2.34 4.40
C ALA A 520 20.41 1.12 5.34
N TYR A 521 19.50 0.17 5.14
CA TYR A 521 19.40 -1.01 6.01
C TYR A 521 20.63 -1.89 5.92
N ALA A 522 21.13 -2.17 4.73
CA ALA A 522 22.38 -2.91 4.57
C ALA A 522 23.60 -2.20 5.18
N ALA A 523 23.64 -0.87 5.14
CA ALA A 523 24.65 -0.08 5.81
C ALA A 523 24.52 -0.16 7.33
N TRP A 524 23.29 -0.09 7.86
CA TRP A 524 22.99 -0.22 9.28
C TRP A 524 23.40 -1.58 9.84
N GLN A 525 23.13 -2.67 9.11
CA GLN A 525 23.57 -4.01 9.49
C GLN A 525 25.11 -4.11 9.56
N LYS A 526 25.83 -3.51 8.60
CA LYS A 526 27.29 -3.45 8.59
C LYS A 526 27.87 -2.64 9.75
N MET A 527 27.13 -1.69 10.30
CA MET A 527 27.50 -0.91 11.50
C MET A 527 27.24 -1.66 12.82
N GLY A 528 26.75 -2.89 12.79
CA GLY A 528 26.43 -3.67 13.98
C GLY A 528 25.00 -3.41 14.51
N SER A 529 24.12 -2.91 13.69
CA SER A 529 22.68 -2.74 13.96
C SER A 529 22.37 -1.89 15.21
N PRO A 530 22.92 -0.67 15.36
CA PRO A 530 22.66 0.17 16.53
C PRO A 530 21.18 0.56 16.60
N ALA A 531 20.52 0.30 17.75
CA ALA A 531 19.12 0.68 17.96
C ALA A 531 18.91 2.20 17.93
N GLN A 532 19.92 2.94 18.40
CA GLN A 532 19.98 4.40 18.37
C GLN A 532 21.30 4.82 17.72
N PRO A 533 21.35 5.05 16.41
CA PRO A 533 22.54 5.51 15.73
C PRO A 533 23.01 6.88 16.26
N SER A 534 24.33 7.08 16.38
CA SER A 534 24.87 8.41 16.63
C SER A 534 24.59 9.37 15.48
N ALA A 535 24.75 10.67 15.67
CA ALA A 535 24.56 11.67 14.61
C ALA A 535 25.43 11.35 13.36
N GLU A 536 26.71 10.97 13.56
CA GLU A 536 27.61 10.58 12.48
C GLU A 536 27.13 9.31 11.76
N GLN A 537 26.66 8.31 12.53
CA GLN A 537 26.06 7.09 11.95
C GLN A 537 24.78 7.41 11.17
N THR A 538 23.91 8.27 11.71
CA THR A 538 22.69 8.71 11.02
C THR A 538 23.01 9.39 9.69
N GLU A 539 23.96 10.31 9.65
CA GLU A 539 24.39 10.93 8.38
C GLU A 539 24.95 9.89 7.40
N ALA A 540 25.72 8.91 7.88
CA ALA A 540 26.23 7.85 7.02
C ALA A 540 25.11 6.96 6.45
N LEU A 541 24.08 6.67 7.28
CA LEU A 541 22.90 5.91 6.86
C LEU A 541 22.05 6.70 5.85
N GLN A 542 21.83 7.99 6.05
CA GLN A 542 21.15 8.86 5.09
C GLN A 542 21.89 8.91 3.75
N ARG A 543 23.23 9.01 3.77
CA ARG A 543 24.02 8.94 2.53
C ARG A 543 23.92 7.58 1.83
N ALA A 544 23.85 6.49 2.57
CA ALA A 544 23.70 5.13 2.04
C ALA A 544 22.29 4.87 1.51
N GLY A 545 21.26 5.47 2.14
CA GLY A 545 19.86 5.37 1.74
C GLY A 545 19.49 6.28 0.55
N ALA A 546 20.28 7.30 0.26
CA ALA A 546 19.95 8.23 -0.82
C ALA A 546 19.93 7.53 -2.19
N LEU A 547 18.87 7.78 -2.98
CA LEU A 547 18.81 7.34 -4.37
C LEU A 547 19.87 8.07 -5.21
N LYS A 548 20.71 7.31 -5.89
CA LYS A 548 21.78 7.85 -6.73
C LYS A 548 21.80 7.16 -8.10
N GLU A 549 22.21 7.90 -9.11
CA GLU A 549 22.55 7.30 -10.40
C GLU A 549 23.67 6.27 -10.19
N SER A 550 23.42 5.03 -10.60
CA SER A 550 24.43 3.97 -10.63
C SER A 550 25.35 4.15 -11.83
N VAL A 551 24.77 4.58 -12.94
CA VAL A 551 25.48 5.03 -14.13
C VAL A 551 25.05 6.47 -14.41
N PRO A 552 25.97 7.45 -14.31
CA PRO A 552 25.66 8.84 -14.65
C PRO A 552 25.29 9.02 -16.12
N SER A 553 24.46 10.03 -16.38
CA SER A 553 23.99 10.33 -17.74
C SER A 553 25.14 10.42 -18.75
N HIS A 554 25.09 9.59 -19.77
CA HIS A 554 26.10 9.53 -20.84
C HIS A 554 25.46 9.31 -22.21
N ARG A 555 26.21 9.66 -23.25
CA ARG A 555 25.74 9.57 -24.64
C ARG A 555 25.91 8.15 -25.18
N VAL A 556 24.85 7.57 -25.72
CA VAL A 556 24.85 6.25 -26.37
C VAL A 556 24.41 6.39 -27.83
N THR A 557 25.14 5.72 -28.73
CA THR A 557 24.80 5.72 -30.16
C THR A 557 23.61 4.82 -30.46
N VAL A 558 22.61 5.37 -31.16
CA VAL A 558 21.43 4.64 -31.68
C VAL A 558 21.73 4.23 -33.12
N ARG A 559 21.51 2.97 -33.46
CA ARG A 559 21.71 2.47 -34.83
C ARG A 559 20.38 1.96 -35.39
N GLN A 560 19.90 2.61 -36.45
CA GLN A 560 18.59 2.25 -37.07
C GLN A 560 17.42 2.23 -36.04
N GLY A 561 17.40 3.22 -35.16
CA GLY A 561 16.37 3.31 -34.08
C GLY A 561 16.52 2.29 -32.97
N LYS A 562 17.66 1.59 -32.85
CA LYS A 562 17.86 0.49 -31.89
C LYS A 562 19.05 0.75 -30.97
N VAL A 563 18.89 0.26 -29.71
CA VAL A 563 19.94 0.18 -28.70
C VAL A 563 19.73 -1.05 -27.82
N SER A 564 20.78 -1.56 -27.21
CA SER A 564 20.65 -2.61 -26.19
C SER A 564 21.64 -2.39 -25.05
N PHE A 565 21.22 -2.80 -23.85
CA PHE A 565 21.98 -2.73 -22.61
C PHE A 565 21.99 -4.10 -21.93
N ALA A 566 23.13 -4.48 -21.35
CA ALA A 566 23.24 -5.72 -20.58
C ALA A 566 23.38 -5.38 -19.10
N PHE A 567 22.50 -5.95 -18.28
CA PHE A 567 22.47 -5.74 -16.84
C PHE A 567 22.53 -7.06 -16.07
N SER A 568 22.98 -6.97 -14.83
CA SER A 568 22.82 -8.02 -13.83
C SER A 568 21.90 -7.48 -12.74
N ILE A 569 20.73 -8.09 -12.55
CA ILE A 569 19.73 -7.66 -11.57
C ILE A 569 19.64 -8.75 -10.50
N PRO A 570 20.09 -8.48 -9.24
CA PRO A 570 19.97 -9.46 -8.17
C PRO A 570 18.51 -9.73 -7.85
N ARG A 571 18.23 -10.90 -7.28
CA ARG A 571 16.91 -11.17 -6.70
C ARG A 571 16.57 -10.08 -5.70
N GLN A 572 15.33 -9.62 -5.67
CA GLN A 572 14.84 -8.48 -4.89
C GLN A 572 15.41 -7.13 -5.32
N GLY A 573 15.89 -7.03 -6.56
CA GLY A 573 16.39 -5.79 -7.14
C GLY A 573 15.34 -5.07 -8.00
N VAL A 574 15.33 -3.74 -7.92
CA VAL A 574 14.58 -2.84 -8.82
C VAL A 574 15.55 -1.88 -9.48
N MET A 575 15.38 -1.66 -10.76
CA MET A 575 16.22 -0.78 -11.56
C MET A 575 15.37 0.11 -12.47
N LEU A 576 15.76 1.36 -12.62
CA LEU A 576 15.18 2.26 -13.62
C LEU A 576 16.25 2.69 -14.61
N VAL A 577 15.99 2.49 -15.89
CA VAL A 577 16.79 3.02 -17.00
C VAL A 577 16.04 4.21 -17.59
N ARG A 578 16.70 5.35 -17.66
CA ARG A 578 16.16 6.57 -18.25
C ARG A 578 16.90 6.89 -19.53
N LEU A 579 16.12 7.14 -20.57
CA LEU A 579 16.62 7.49 -21.88
C LEU A 579 16.04 8.84 -22.27
N ARG A 580 16.90 9.76 -22.74
CA ARG A 580 16.45 11.05 -23.27
C ARG A 580 16.93 11.18 -24.71
N GLU A 581 16.00 11.29 -25.61
CA GLU A 581 16.23 11.59 -27.01
C GLU A 581 16.65 13.07 -27.17
N PRO A 582 17.39 13.43 -28.22
CA PRO A 582 17.82 14.80 -28.45
C PRO A 582 16.71 15.82 -28.56
#